data_9b8491426e4dcc88404556ff8c7ba8cf
#
_entry.id   9b8491426e4dcc88404556ff8c7ba8cf
#
_cell.length_a   1.000
_cell.length_b   1.000
_cell.length_c   1.000
_cell.angle_alpha   90.00
_cell.angle_beta   90.00
_cell.angle_gamma   90.00
#
_symmetry.space_group_name_H-M   'P 1'
#
loop_
_entity.id
_entity.type
_entity.pdbx_description
1 polymer ?
#
loop_
_entity_poly.entity_id
_entity_poly.type
_entity_poly.pdbx_seq_one_letter_code
_entity_poly.pdbx_strand_id
1 'polypeptide(L)'
;VGSEMCIRDRAVTLDQKEQNRHIVIRFRLYDDGLGFRYEFPLQRTLHYFTVKEEYTQFAMTGDHTAFWIPGDYDTQEYDYTESRLSEIRGLMDKAVTVNASQFVFSPTGVQTSLQMRTDDGLYINLHEAALVDYSCMHLNLDEKNLVFESWLTPDVLGNKAYMQAPGKTPWRTIMVSDDARDMLASKLTLNLNEPCAYEDVSWIKPVKYVGVWWEMITGQKSWSYTDELIAMRFGENDYTKIKPNGRHGATNERVKRYIDFAAEHGFDQVLVEGWNEGWESWGGSSRDFVFDFVTAYPDFDVKMLNAYA
;
A
#
# COMPACT_ATOMS: atom_id res chain seq x y z
N VAL A 1 7.01 21.52 12.52
CA VAL A 1 6.41 22.31 13.59
C VAL A 1 5.36 21.40 14.20
N GLY A 2 5.75 20.64 15.25
CA GLY A 2 4.82 19.83 16.01
C GLY A 2 3.86 20.71 16.77
N SER A 3 2.56 20.55 16.58
CA SER A 3 1.61 20.98 17.60
C SER A 3 1.79 20.04 18.79
N GLU A 4 2.07 20.57 19.97
CA GLU A 4 2.01 19.83 21.20
C GLU A 4 0.55 19.43 21.43
N MET A 5 0.15 18.27 20.91
CA MET A 5 -1.12 17.68 21.27
C MET A 5 -0.96 16.94 22.59
N CYS A 6 -1.97 17.01 23.43
CA CYS A 6 -1.98 16.36 24.74
C CYS A 6 -1.98 14.83 24.54
N ILE A 7 -0.81 14.22 24.55
CA ILE A 7 -0.66 12.76 24.41
C ILE A 7 -0.97 12.13 25.76
N ARG A 8 -1.90 11.18 25.78
CA ARG A 8 -2.13 10.30 26.91
C ARG A 8 -1.75 8.88 26.53
N ASP A 9 -0.61 8.43 27.00
CA ASP A 9 -0.11 7.07 26.76
C ASP A 9 -0.56 6.14 27.89
N ARG A 10 -1.00 4.93 27.52
CA ARG A 10 -1.28 3.85 28.45
C ARG A 10 -0.71 2.54 27.93
N ALA A 11 -0.03 1.80 28.81
CA ALA A 11 0.41 0.44 28.53
C ALA A 11 -0.35 -0.54 29.43
N VAL A 12 -0.84 -1.62 28.83
CA VAL A 12 -1.50 -2.72 29.53
C VAL A 12 -0.73 -3.99 29.24
N THR A 13 -0.16 -4.60 30.30
CA THR A 13 0.55 -5.88 30.16
C THR A 13 -0.43 -7.03 30.36
N LEU A 14 -0.41 -7.99 29.43
CA LEU A 14 -1.16 -9.24 29.52
C LEU A 14 -0.19 -10.39 29.69
N ASP A 15 -0.41 -11.22 30.72
CA ASP A 15 0.45 -12.35 31.07
C ASP A 15 -0.21 -13.68 30.72
N GLN A 16 0.46 -14.47 29.89
CA GLN A 16 0.15 -15.88 29.65
C GLN A 16 0.97 -16.73 30.61
N LYS A 17 0.41 -17.00 31.79
CA LYS A 17 1.12 -17.66 32.91
C LYS A 17 1.64 -19.05 32.59
N GLU A 18 0.87 -19.84 31.85
CA GLU A 18 1.21 -21.24 31.52
C GLU A 18 2.48 -21.34 30.66
N GLN A 19 2.72 -20.39 29.78
CA GLN A 19 3.87 -20.35 28.87
C GLN A 19 4.94 -19.33 29.31
N ASN A 20 4.70 -18.64 30.40
CA ASN A 20 5.57 -17.57 30.91
C ASN A 20 5.90 -16.54 29.80
N ARG A 21 4.84 -16.06 29.13
CA ARG A 21 4.91 -15.06 28.08
C ARG A 21 4.09 -13.85 28.46
N HIS A 22 4.48 -12.70 27.97
CA HIS A 22 3.70 -11.48 28.11
C HIS A 22 3.72 -10.65 26.81
N ILE A 23 2.69 -9.87 26.65
CA ILE A 23 2.50 -8.90 25.58
C ILE A 23 2.03 -7.58 26.19
N VAL A 24 2.41 -6.47 25.60
CA VAL A 24 1.96 -5.15 26.03
C VAL A 24 1.07 -4.58 24.94
N ILE A 25 -0.12 -4.12 25.32
CA ILE A 25 -0.96 -3.30 24.44
C ILE A 25 -0.70 -1.85 24.82
N ARG A 26 -0.17 -1.09 23.88
CA ARG A 26 0.09 0.33 24.06
C ARG A 26 -0.97 1.17 23.37
N PHE A 27 -1.52 2.12 24.09
CA PHE A 27 -2.48 3.09 23.60
C PHE A 27 -1.87 4.48 23.60
N ARG A 28 -2.17 5.27 22.57
CA ARG A 28 -1.89 6.71 22.49
C ARG A 28 -3.15 7.44 22.08
N LEU A 29 -3.57 8.40 22.90
CA LEU A 29 -4.74 9.21 22.67
C LEU A 29 -4.34 10.64 22.31
N TYR A 30 -4.91 11.13 21.23
CA TYR A 30 -4.76 12.48 20.70
C TYR A 30 -6.14 13.13 20.60
N ASP A 31 -6.18 14.43 20.35
CA ASP A 31 -7.47 15.17 20.21
C ASP A 31 -8.27 14.70 18.98
N ASP A 32 -7.60 14.21 17.95
CA ASP A 32 -8.20 13.75 16.68
C ASP A 32 -8.35 12.21 16.59
N GLY A 33 -7.92 11.47 17.60
CA GLY A 33 -8.07 10.02 17.55
C GLY A 33 -7.20 9.22 18.50
N LEU A 34 -7.22 7.93 18.28
CA LEU A 34 -6.54 6.91 19.08
C LEU A 34 -5.68 6.03 18.20
N GLY A 35 -4.46 5.74 18.63
CA GLY A 35 -3.65 4.63 18.13
C GLY A 35 -3.42 3.58 19.22
N PHE A 36 -3.45 2.30 18.84
CA PHE A 36 -2.97 1.22 19.71
C PHE A 36 -2.18 0.19 18.90
N ARG A 37 -1.26 -0.49 19.59
CA ARG A 37 -0.44 -1.54 18.99
C ARG A 37 -0.07 -2.61 20.02
N TYR A 38 0.40 -3.74 19.51
CA TYR A 38 0.96 -4.81 20.33
C TYR A 38 2.48 -4.70 20.35
N GLU A 39 3.06 -4.83 21.56
CA GLU A 39 4.49 -4.84 21.77
C GLU A 39 4.90 -6.16 22.41
N PHE A 40 5.98 -6.75 21.92
CA PHE A 40 6.56 -8.00 22.38
C PHE A 40 7.88 -7.69 23.06
N PRO A 41 7.91 -7.48 24.39
CA PRO A 41 9.15 -7.21 25.13
C PRO A 41 10.13 -8.36 25.04
N LEU A 42 11.41 -8.08 25.27
CA LEU A 42 12.43 -9.12 25.37
C LEU A 42 12.08 -10.06 26.53
N GLN A 43 11.99 -11.35 26.26
CA GLN A 43 11.61 -12.38 27.21
C GLN A 43 12.24 -13.74 26.83
N ARG A 44 12.47 -14.60 27.83
CA ARG A 44 13.19 -15.86 27.62
C ARG A 44 12.46 -16.90 26.78
N THR A 45 11.15 -16.82 26.72
CA THR A 45 10.27 -17.81 26.10
C THR A 45 9.75 -17.39 24.71
N LEU A 46 10.12 -16.21 24.22
CA LEU A 46 9.71 -15.70 22.91
C LEU A 46 10.83 -14.87 22.32
N HIS A 47 11.55 -15.42 21.34
CA HIS A 47 12.63 -14.73 20.63
C HIS A 47 12.27 -14.46 19.17
N TYR A 48 12.15 -15.52 18.36
CA TYR A 48 11.70 -15.47 16.97
C TYR A 48 10.36 -16.17 16.88
N PHE A 49 9.43 -15.54 16.19
CA PHE A 49 8.10 -16.11 16.04
C PHE A 49 7.44 -15.62 14.76
N THR A 50 6.50 -16.41 14.28
CA THR A 50 5.67 -16.08 13.12
C THR A 50 4.28 -15.67 13.62
N VAL A 51 3.78 -14.56 13.13
CA VAL A 51 2.38 -14.17 13.30
C VAL A 51 1.57 -14.85 12.22
N LYS A 52 0.62 -15.69 12.64
CA LYS A 52 -0.31 -16.36 11.72
C LYS A 52 -1.56 -15.54 11.50
N GLU A 53 -2.11 -14.97 12.56
CA GLU A 53 -3.31 -14.14 12.53
C GLU A 53 -3.22 -13.05 13.60
N GLU A 54 -3.91 -11.95 13.32
CA GLU A 54 -4.20 -10.88 14.26
C GLU A 54 -5.73 -10.71 14.33
N TYR A 55 -6.30 -10.92 15.49
CA TYR A 55 -7.76 -10.87 15.72
C TYR A 55 -8.20 -9.54 16.32
N THR A 56 -7.61 -8.43 15.88
CA THR A 56 -8.05 -7.10 16.29
C THR A 56 -9.45 -6.83 15.73
N GLN A 57 -10.35 -6.38 16.58
CA GLN A 57 -11.73 -6.13 16.21
C GLN A 57 -12.11 -4.67 16.50
N PHE A 58 -12.95 -4.12 15.61
CA PHE A 58 -13.53 -2.80 15.71
C PHE A 58 -15.05 -2.95 15.68
N ALA A 59 -15.69 -2.85 16.85
CA ALA A 59 -17.14 -2.92 16.97
C ALA A 59 -17.75 -1.56 16.66
N MET A 60 -18.59 -1.50 15.62
CA MET A 60 -19.26 -0.29 15.23
C MET A 60 -20.49 -0.05 16.09
N THR A 61 -20.80 1.22 16.36
CA THR A 61 -21.93 1.63 17.19
C THR A 61 -23.27 1.61 16.43
N GLY A 62 -23.23 1.38 15.14
CA GLY A 62 -24.43 1.32 14.29
C GLY A 62 -24.10 0.95 12.86
N ASP A 63 -25.13 0.82 12.04
CA ASP A 63 -25.03 0.58 10.59
C ASP A 63 -24.69 1.90 9.87
N HIS A 64 -23.42 2.30 9.96
CA HIS A 64 -22.93 3.57 9.43
C HIS A 64 -22.87 3.59 7.91
N THR A 65 -22.93 4.78 7.32
CA THR A 65 -22.55 4.97 5.91
C THR A 65 -21.05 4.88 5.78
N ALA A 66 -20.57 3.94 4.96
CA ALA A 66 -19.14 3.72 4.66
C ALA A 66 -18.80 4.16 3.24
N PHE A 67 -17.59 4.67 3.07
CA PHE A 67 -16.96 4.94 1.78
C PHE A 67 -15.81 3.91 1.64
N TRP A 68 -16.02 2.89 0.81
CA TRP A 68 -15.18 1.71 0.82
C TRP A 68 -14.80 1.24 -0.59
N ILE A 69 -13.72 0.50 -0.67
CA ILE A 69 -13.33 -0.27 -1.84
C ILE A 69 -13.15 -1.74 -1.46
N PRO A 70 -13.35 -2.69 -2.42
CA PRO A 70 -13.15 -4.11 -2.18
C PRO A 70 -11.80 -4.45 -1.54
N GLY A 71 -11.80 -5.40 -0.61
CA GLY A 71 -10.59 -5.92 0.02
C GLY A 71 -9.83 -6.84 -0.93
N ASP A 72 -8.73 -6.36 -1.45
CA ASP A 72 -7.88 -7.06 -2.41
C ASP A 72 -6.42 -6.92 -1.98
N TYR A 73 -5.65 -8.03 -2.01
CA TYR A 73 -4.26 -8.02 -1.56
C TYR A 73 -3.29 -7.42 -2.58
N ASP A 74 -3.69 -7.34 -3.85
CA ASP A 74 -2.80 -6.98 -4.94
C ASP A 74 -2.97 -5.53 -5.39
N THR A 75 -4.10 -4.87 -5.09
CA THR A 75 -4.41 -3.52 -5.58
C THR A 75 -5.30 -2.71 -4.65
N GLN A 76 -5.26 -1.37 -4.81
CA GLN A 76 -6.18 -0.40 -4.23
C GLN A 76 -6.84 0.48 -5.30
N GLU A 77 -6.93 0.01 -6.54
CA GLU A 77 -7.35 0.80 -7.71
C GLU A 77 -8.84 0.67 -8.04
N TYR A 78 -9.64 0.24 -7.09
CA TYR A 78 -11.11 0.21 -7.24
C TYR A 78 -11.71 1.60 -7.04
N ASP A 79 -12.85 1.86 -7.69
CA ASP A 79 -13.66 3.02 -7.40
C ASP A 79 -14.32 2.91 -6.03
N TYR A 80 -14.46 4.04 -5.31
CA TYR A 80 -15.14 4.05 -4.03
C TYR A 80 -16.64 3.82 -4.18
N THR A 81 -17.17 2.97 -3.31
CA THR A 81 -18.61 2.72 -3.15
C THR A 81 -19.08 3.36 -1.85
N GLU A 82 -20.18 4.11 -1.90
CA GLU A 82 -20.88 4.62 -0.73
C GLU A 82 -22.08 3.72 -0.43
N SER A 83 -22.16 3.17 0.78
CA SER A 83 -23.28 2.34 1.23
C SER A 83 -23.37 2.24 2.75
N ARG A 84 -24.45 1.67 3.27
CA ARG A 84 -24.47 1.17 4.64
C ARG A 84 -23.54 -0.01 4.81
N LEU A 85 -23.04 -0.27 6.02
CA LEU A 85 -22.21 -1.41 6.32
C LEU A 85 -22.94 -2.72 5.98
N SER A 86 -24.22 -2.82 6.31
CA SER A 86 -25.07 -3.99 6.02
C SER A 86 -25.28 -4.28 4.52
N GLU A 87 -24.97 -3.32 3.64
CA GLU A 87 -25.13 -3.45 2.19
C GLU A 87 -23.87 -3.90 1.46
N ILE A 88 -22.70 -3.90 2.13
CA ILE A 88 -21.38 -4.19 1.52
C ILE A 88 -21.41 -5.50 0.74
N ARG A 89 -21.88 -6.60 1.35
CA ARG A 89 -21.97 -7.90 0.69
C ARG A 89 -22.77 -7.86 -0.61
N GLY A 90 -23.91 -7.20 -0.59
CA GLY A 90 -24.80 -7.15 -1.75
C GLY A 90 -24.27 -6.28 -2.89
N LEU A 91 -23.30 -5.40 -2.61
CA LEU A 91 -22.72 -4.49 -3.58
C LEU A 91 -21.32 -4.93 -4.04
N MET A 92 -20.69 -5.92 -3.39
CA MET A 92 -19.31 -6.32 -3.63
C MET A 92 -19.05 -6.65 -5.11
N ASP A 93 -19.85 -7.51 -5.72
CA ASP A 93 -19.66 -7.90 -7.11
C ASP A 93 -19.74 -6.72 -8.09
N LYS A 94 -20.53 -5.70 -7.76
CA LYS A 94 -20.65 -4.47 -8.56
C LYS A 94 -19.48 -3.52 -8.33
N ALA A 95 -18.91 -3.52 -7.12
CA ALA A 95 -17.77 -2.69 -6.74
C ALA A 95 -16.45 -3.20 -7.33
N VAL A 96 -16.36 -4.48 -7.69
CA VAL A 96 -15.19 -5.08 -8.34
C VAL A 96 -15.15 -4.66 -9.80
N THR A 97 -14.25 -3.74 -10.15
CA THR A 97 -14.12 -3.19 -11.51
C THR A 97 -13.01 -3.87 -12.31
N VAL A 98 -13.12 -3.85 -13.65
CA VAL A 98 -12.21 -4.57 -14.56
C VAL A 98 -10.80 -3.99 -14.67
N ASN A 99 -10.58 -2.80 -14.15
CA ASN A 99 -9.28 -2.13 -14.16
C ASN A 99 -8.41 -2.43 -12.93
N ALA A 100 -8.88 -3.34 -12.06
CA ALA A 100 -8.16 -3.78 -10.87
C ALA A 100 -7.85 -5.28 -10.94
N SER A 101 -7.15 -5.83 -9.94
CA SER A 101 -6.71 -7.24 -9.94
C SER A 101 -7.85 -8.25 -9.84
N GLN A 102 -8.98 -7.86 -9.24
CA GLN A 102 -10.20 -8.67 -9.06
C GLN A 102 -10.04 -9.89 -8.13
N PHE A 103 -9.00 -9.92 -7.30
CA PHE A 103 -8.75 -10.98 -6.31
C PHE A 103 -9.24 -10.58 -4.93
N VAL A 104 -10.56 -10.41 -4.80
CA VAL A 104 -11.19 -10.01 -3.55
C VAL A 104 -11.19 -11.19 -2.57
N PHE A 105 -10.63 -11.01 -1.37
CA PHE A 105 -10.47 -12.09 -0.41
C PHE A 105 -11.74 -12.48 0.34
N SER A 106 -12.74 -11.61 0.40
CA SER A 106 -14.00 -11.85 1.11
C SER A 106 -15.13 -10.98 0.54
N PRO A 107 -16.38 -11.50 0.50
CA PRO A 107 -17.54 -10.72 0.05
C PRO A 107 -17.92 -9.56 1.00
N THR A 108 -17.29 -9.47 2.16
CA THR A 108 -17.45 -8.38 3.14
C THR A 108 -16.10 -7.74 3.50
N GLY A 109 -15.05 -8.07 2.72
CA GLY A 109 -13.72 -7.52 2.89
C GLY A 109 -13.59 -6.14 2.28
N VAL A 110 -13.01 -5.20 3.02
CA VAL A 110 -12.75 -3.83 2.55
C VAL A 110 -11.32 -3.41 2.85
N GLN A 111 -10.83 -2.42 2.10
CA GLN A 111 -9.52 -1.82 2.31
C GLN A 111 -9.52 -0.88 3.53
N THR A 112 -8.33 -0.65 4.09
CA THR A 112 -8.03 0.55 4.85
C THR A 112 -7.35 1.58 3.90
N SER A 113 -7.48 2.83 4.07
CA SER A 113 -8.20 3.59 5.11
C SER A 113 -9.73 3.52 4.87
N LEU A 114 -10.48 3.07 5.86
CA LEU A 114 -11.94 2.99 5.76
C LEU A 114 -12.57 4.23 6.39
N GLN A 115 -13.29 5.00 5.60
CA GLN A 115 -13.99 6.19 6.03
C GLN A 115 -15.47 5.89 6.23
N MET A 116 -16.04 6.34 7.36
CA MET A 116 -17.45 6.18 7.69
C MET A 116 -18.07 7.48 8.19
N ARG A 117 -19.39 7.58 8.09
CA ARG A 117 -20.19 8.65 8.66
C ARG A 117 -21.35 8.05 9.45
N THR A 118 -21.51 8.47 10.69
CA THR A 118 -22.65 8.10 11.55
C THR A 118 -23.88 8.93 11.23
N ASP A 119 -25.06 8.45 11.64
CA ASP A 119 -26.32 9.19 11.41
C ASP A 119 -26.42 10.47 12.24
N ASP A 120 -25.71 10.55 13.36
CA ASP A 120 -25.61 11.74 14.21
C ASP A 120 -24.48 12.70 13.81
N GLY A 121 -23.82 12.45 12.68
CA GLY A 121 -22.94 13.40 12.02
C GLY A 121 -21.45 13.27 12.37
N LEU A 122 -21.03 12.21 13.05
CA LEU A 122 -19.61 11.94 13.25
C LEU A 122 -19.00 11.27 12.03
N TYR A 123 -17.75 11.60 11.78
CA TYR A 123 -16.87 10.93 10.81
C TYR A 123 -15.91 10.03 11.55
N ILE A 124 -15.73 8.78 11.07
CA ILE A 124 -14.86 7.78 11.67
C ILE A 124 -13.92 7.27 10.58
N ASN A 125 -12.64 7.19 10.88
CA ASN A 125 -11.65 6.57 10.00
C ASN A 125 -10.94 5.43 10.73
N LEU A 126 -10.88 4.26 10.11
CA LEU A 126 -10.08 3.12 10.56
C LEU A 126 -8.90 2.93 9.62
N HIS A 127 -7.70 2.97 10.17
CA HIS A 127 -6.47 2.81 9.40
C HIS A 127 -5.33 2.25 10.26
N GLU A 128 -4.13 2.34 9.76
CA GLU A 128 -2.89 1.94 10.45
C GLU A 128 -1.80 2.99 10.27
N ALA A 129 -0.80 2.95 11.15
CA ALA A 129 0.37 3.81 11.06
C ALA A 129 1.64 3.03 11.43
N ALA A 130 2.80 3.51 10.96
CA ALA A 130 4.09 2.87 11.15
C ALA A 130 4.09 1.40 10.68
N LEU A 131 3.61 1.17 9.47
CA LEU A 131 3.63 -0.14 8.81
C LEU A 131 5.07 -0.46 8.41
N VAL A 132 5.80 -1.12 9.29
CA VAL A 132 7.21 -1.51 9.13
C VAL A 132 7.36 -2.97 9.51
N ASP A 133 7.95 -3.77 8.62
CA ASP A 133 8.21 -5.21 8.80
C ASP A 133 6.97 -6.02 9.25
N TYR A 134 5.81 -5.67 8.75
CA TYR A 134 4.54 -6.30 9.08
C TYR A 134 3.57 -6.24 7.89
N SER A 135 2.59 -7.14 7.85
CA SER A 135 1.56 -7.14 6.80
C SER A 135 0.61 -5.96 6.94
N CYS A 136 0.18 -5.41 5.80
CA CYS A 136 -0.86 -4.39 5.81
C CYS A 136 -2.22 -4.96 6.24
N MET A 137 -3.02 -4.09 6.86
CA MET A 137 -4.33 -4.45 7.37
C MET A 137 -5.42 -4.11 6.37
N HIS A 138 -6.23 -5.12 6.07
CA HIS A 138 -7.58 -5.00 5.53
C HIS A 138 -8.58 -5.26 6.67
N LEU A 139 -9.84 -5.09 6.39
CA LEU A 139 -10.93 -5.31 7.35
C LEU A 139 -11.95 -6.27 6.74
N ASN A 140 -12.42 -7.22 7.53
CA ASN A 140 -13.51 -8.11 7.15
C ASN A 140 -14.71 -7.88 8.08
N LEU A 141 -15.88 -7.62 7.51
CA LEU A 141 -17.06 -7.26 8.28
C LEU A 141 -17.89 -8.50 8.67
N ASP A 142 -18.11 -8.67 9.97
CA ASP A 142 -19.24 -9.44 10.48
C ASP A 142 -20.51 -8.57 10.39
N GLU A 143 -21.30 -8.77 9.36
CA GLU A 143 -22.49 -7.95 9.06
C GLU A 143 -23.57 -8.06 10.13
N LYS A 144 -23.65 -9.20 10.82
CA LYS A 144 -24.68 -9.45 11.84
C LYS A 144 -24.43 -8.62 13.09
N ASN A 145 -23.16 -8.53 13.48
CA ASN A 145 -22.75 -7.86 14.73
C ASN A 145 -22.17 -6.48 14.46
N LEU A 146 -21.98 -6.06 13.20
CA LEU A 146 -21.34 -4.83 12.76
C LEU A 146 -19.94 -4.67 13.36
N VAL A 147 -19.14 -5.74 13.27
CA VAL A 147 -17.78 -5.79 13.79
C VAL A 147 -16.82 -6.01 12.63
N PHE A 148 -15.89 -5.10 12.44
CA PHE A 148 -14.75 -5.35 11.57
C PHE A 148 -13.68 -6.14 12.32
N GLU A 149 -13.14 -7.17 11.67
CA GLU A 149 -11.98 -7.90 12.12
C GLU A 149 -10.79 -7.57 11.19
N SER A 150 -9.60 -7.38 11.77
CA SER A 150 -8.38 -7.20 10.98
C SER A 150 -8.13 -8.42 10.10
N TRP A 151 -7.79 -8.17 8.85
CA TRP A 151 -7.52 -9.20 7.86
C TRP A 151 -6.20 -8.85 7.16
N LEU A 152 -5.14 -9.50 7.61
CA LEU A 152 -3.79 -9.15 7.17
C LEU A 152 -3.46 -9.86 5.86
N THR A 153 -2.71 -9.17 4.98
CA THR A 153 -2.17 -9.75 3.76
C THR A 153 -1.24 -10.93 4.09
N PRO A 154 -1.50 -12.14 3.59
CA PRO A 154 -0.64 -13.30 3.80
C PRO A 154 0.56 -13.30 2.86
N ASP A 155 1.65 -13.95 3.27
CA ASP A 155 2.67 -14.41 2.35
C ASP A 155 2.23 -15.71 1.63
N VAL A 156 3.09 -16.26 0.78
CA VAL A 156 2.81 -17.50 0.03
C VAL A 156 2.59 -18.73 0.92
N LEU A 157 3.00 -18.68 2.19
CA LEU A 157 2.80 -19.72 3.20
C LEU A 157 1.63 -19.43 4.14
N GLY A 158 0.91 -18.33 3.93
CA GLY A 158 -0.18 -17.86 4.77
C GLY A 158 0.26 -17.17 6.06
N ASN A 159 1.56 -16.82 6.19
CA ASN A 159 2.05 -16.08 7.35
C ASN A 159 1.80 -14.57 7.17
N LYS A 160 1.65 -13.87 8.29
CA LYS A 160 1.39 -12.43 8.30
C LYS A 160 2.63 -11.60 8.68
N ALA A 161 3.49 -12.13 9.53
CA ALA A 161 4.75 -11.48 9.85
C ALA A 161 5.76 -12.47 10.44
N TYR A 162 7.03 -12.14 10.30
CA TYR A 162 8.15 -12.83 10.96
C TYR A 162 8.81 -11.84 11.91
N MET A 163 8.70 -12.09 13.19
CA MET A 163 9.07 -11.13 14.22
C MET A 163 10.16 -11.64 15.14
N GLN A 164 10.91 -10.69 15.69
CA GLN A 164 11.87 -10.93 16.76
C GLN A 164 11.52 -10.06 17.96
N ALA A 165 11.56 -10.63 19.16
CA ALA A 165 11.45 -9.85 20.39
C ALA A 165 12.84 -9.25 20.79
N PRO A 166 12.93 -7.95 21.18
CA PRO A 166 11.81 -7.03 21.30
C PRO A 166 11.28 -6.58 19.93
N GLY A 167 9.97 -6.52 19.79
CA GLY A 167 9.30 -6.11 18.55
C GLY A 167 7.95 -5.43 18.81
N LYS A 168 7.40 -4.82 17.79
CA LYS A 168 6.12 -4.11 17.86
C LYS A 168 5.38 -4.24 16.54
N THR A 169 4.05 -4.28 16.58
CA THR A 169 3.20 -4.21 15.38
C THR A 169 3.04 -2.75 14.92
N PRO A 170 2.53 -2.52 13.70
CA PRO A 170 1.97 -1.22 13.35
C PRO A 170 0.91 -0.76 14.35
N TRP A 171 0.64 0.53 14.36
CA TRP A 171 -0.48 1.08 15.10
C TRP A 171 -1.78 0.83 14.35
N ARG A 172 -2.81 0.43 15.07
CA ARG A 172 -4.20 0.45 14.61
C ARG A 172 -4.77 1.79 15.01
N THR A 173 -5.30 2.55 14.03
CA THR A 173 -5.75 3.93 14.26
C THR A 173 -7.25 4.07 14.10
N ILE A 174 -7.83 4.88 14.96
CA ILE A 174 -9.23 5.28 14.95
C ILE A 174 -9.26 6.80 15.05
N MET A 175 -9.68 7.49 14.00
CA MET A 175 -9.94 8.91 14.02
C MET A 175 -11.45 9.15 14.17
N VAL A 176 -11.84 10.16 14.94
CA VAL A 176 -13.24 10.57 15.10
C VAL A 176 -13.31 12.08 15.13
N SER A 177 -14.19 12.67 14.32
CA SER A 177 -14.49 14.11 14.32
C SER A 177 -15.93 14.37 13.90
N ASP A 178 -16.46 15.53 14.23
CA ASP A 178 -17.73 16.06 13.72
C ASP A 178 -17.55 16.86 12.41
N ASP A 179 -16.32 16.97 11.90
CA ASP A 179 -15.99 17.63 10.63
C ASP A 179 -15.17 16.70 9.72
N ALA A 180 -15.68 16.40 8.52
CA ALA A 180 -14.99 15.58 7.53
C ALA A 180 -13.61 16.14 7.13
N ARG A 181 -13.40 17.44 7.20
CA ARG A 181 -12.13 18.10 6.84
C ARG A 181 -11.02 17.74 7.81
N ASP A 182 -11.35 17.42 9.05
CA ASP A 182 -10.37 17.01 10.06
C ASP A 182 -9.70 15.69 9.71
N MET A 183 -10.38 14.82 8.97
CA MET A 183 -9.77 13.57 8.47
C MET A 183 -8.57 13.85 7.55
N LEU A 184 -8.64 14.91 6.75
CA LEU A 184 -7.52 15.33 5.89
C LEU A 184 -6.47 16.14 6.65
N ALA A 185 -6.88 16.90 7.66
CA ALA A 185 -6.00 17.75 8.46
C ALA A 185 -5.27 16.99 9.58
N SER A 186 -5.77 15.82 9.97
CA SER A 186 -5.23 14.99 11.05
C SER A 186 -3.75 14.67 10.83
N LYS A 187 -3.00 14.76 11.92
CA LYS A 187 -1.60 14.33 11.98
C LYS A 187 -1.41 13.03 12.76
N LEU A 188 -2.49 12.33 13.08
CA LEU A 188 -2.44 11.12 13.89
C LEU A 188 -1.45 10.10 13.31
N THR A 189 -1.54 9.81 12.03
CA THR A 189 -0.64 8.87 11.35
C THR A 189 0.82 9.31 11.44
N LEU A 190 1.11 10.60 11.25
CA LEU A 190 2.47 11.14 11.36
C LEU A 190 2.99 11.10 12.81
N ASN A 191 2.13 11.42 13.79
CA ASN A 191 2.50 11.44 15.21
C ASN A 191 2.77 10.04 15.78
N LEU A 192 2.22 9.00 15.16
CA LEU A 192 2.42 7.60 15.56
C LEU A 192 3.64 6.95 14.86
N ASN A 193 4.19 7.58 13.84
CA ASN A 193 5.43 7.14 13.22
C ASN A 193 6.65 7.58 14.03
N GLU A 194 7.77 6.90 13.82
CA GLU A 194 9.03 7.33 14.40
C GLU A 194 9.46 8.67 13.76
N PRO A 195 10.21 9.51 14.47
CA PRO A 195 10.77 10.73 13.90
C PRO A 195 11.62 10.45 12.67
N CYS A 196 11.72 11.44 11.76
CA CYS A 196 12.59 11.34 10.60
C CYS A 196 14.04 11.03 11.03
N ALA A 197 14.64 10.01 10.42
CA ALA A 197 16.01 9.60 10.71
C ALA A 197 17.07 10.52 10.06
N TYR A 198 16.69 11.35 9.11
CA TYR A 198 17.58 12.27 8.42
C TYR A 198 17.55 13.64 9.11
N GLU A 199 18.74 14.18 9.42
CA GLU A 199 18.89 15.51 10.01
C GLU A 199 18.61 16.62 8.98
N ASP A 200 19.05 16.42 7.73
CA ASP A 200 18.80 17.33 6.61
C ASP A 200 17.86 16.70 5.58
N VAL A 201 16.71 17.32 5.39
CA VAL A 201 15.68 16.95 4.41
C VAL A 201 15.47 18.05 3.35
N SER A 202 16.36 19.02 3.26
CA SER A 202 16.27 20.16 2.31
C SER A 202 16.28 19.74 0.85
N TRP A 203 16.80 18.55 0.54
CA TRP A 203 16.81 17.96 -0.79
C TRP A 203 15.45 17.42 -1.24
N ILE A 204 14.52 17.16 -0.31
CA ILE A 204 13.16 16.72 -0.64
C ILE A 204 12.35 17.91 -1.08
N LYS A 205 11.98 17.94 -2.35
CA LYS A 205 11.17 19.00 -2.95
C LYS A 205 9.98 18.39 -3.67
N PRO A 206 8.76 18.93 -3.51
CA PRO A 206 7.63 18.56 -4.36
C PRO A 206 7.97 18.90 -5.83
N VAL A 207 7.70 17.97 -6.73
CA VAL A 207 7.96 18.12 -8.16
C VAL A 207 6.73 17.79 -8.98
N LYS A 208 6.63 18.40 -10.16
CA LYS A 208 5.69 17.99 -11.20
C LYS A 208 6.44 17.17 -12.25
N TYR A 209 5.91 16.03 -12.63
CA TYR A 209 6.52 15.20 -13.66
C TYR A 209 5.51 14.73 -14.69
N VAL A 210 6.00 14.37 -15.87
CA VAL A 210 5.25 13.65 -16.91
C VAL A 210 5.76 12.22 -16.99
N GLY A 211 4.89 11.27 -17.33
CA GLY A 211 5.21 9.85 -17.30
C GLY A 211 5.10 9.19 -18.68
N VAL A 212 6.15 8.45 -19.05
CA VAL A 212 6.16 7.56 -20.21
C VAL A 212 5.59 6.22 -19.79
N TRP A 213 4.27 6.07 -19.77
CA TRP A 213 3.55 4.85 -19.40
C TRP A 213 2.11 4.85 -19.91
N TRP A 214 1.48 6.02 -20.07
CA TRP A 214 0.07 6.13 -20.40
C TRP A 214 -0.29 5.51 -21.76
N GLU A 215 0.59 5.61 -22.75
CA GLU A 215 0.38 4.99 -24.06
C GLU A 215 0.40 3.46 -24.00
N MET A 216 1.10 2.89 -23.03
CA MET A 216 1.11 1.45 -22.77
C MET A 216 -0.19 1.01 -22.08
N ILE A 217 -0.67 1.77 -21.09
CA ILE A 217 -1.95 1.52 -20.44
C ILE A 217 -3.11 1.57 -21.45
N THR A 218 -3.09 2.53 -22.37
CA THR A 218 -4.13 2.65 -23.41
C THR A 218 -3.95 1.68 -24.58
N GLY A 219 -2.93 0.83 -24.57
CA GLY A 219 -2.66 -0.16 -25.61
C GLY A 219 -2.11 0.40 -26.94
N GLN A 220 -1.79 1.70 -26.99
CA GLN A 220 -1.18 2.34 -28.18
C GLN A 220 0.28 1.93 -28.36
N LYS A 221 0.95 1.61 -27.25
CA LYS A 221 2.33 1.13 -27.20
C LYS A 221 2.42 -0.12 -26.33
N SER A 222 3.52 -0.87 -26.46
CA SER A 222 3.82 -2.02 -25.62
C SER A 222 4.78 -1.66 -24.49
N TRP A 223 4.61 -2.34 -23.36
CA TRP A 223 5.56 -2.32 -22.25
C TRP A 223 6.88 -2.99 -22.62
N SER A 224 6.78 -4.06 -23.42
CA SER A 224 7.89 -4.92 -23.81
C SER A 224 8.54 -4.47 -25.11
N TYR A 225 9.84 -4.80 -25.23
CA TYR A 225 10.62 -4.58 -26.44
C TYR A 225 10.23 -5.55 -27.57
N THR A 226 9.84 -6.77 -27.21
CA THR A 226 9.48 -7.84 -28.15
C THR A 226 8.15 -8.50 -27.79
N ASP A 227 7.53 -9.20 -28.73
CA ASP A 227 6.34 -10.03 -28.49
C ASP A 227 6.70 -11.50 -28.22
N GLU A 228 7.99 -11.84 -28.21
CA GLU A 228 8.47 -13.17 -27.87
C GLU A 228 8.44 -13.37 -26.36
N LEU A 229 7.84 -14.49 -25.90
CA LEU A 229 7.91 -14.88 -24.48
C LEU A 229 9.33 -15.44 -24.22
N ILE A 230 10.14 -14.61 -23.59
CA ILE A 230 11.48 -14.95 -23.20
C ILE A 230 11.47 -15.41 -21.76
N ALA A 231 11.98 -16.64 -21.50
CA ALA A 231 12.20 -17.09 -20.14
C ALA A 231 13.34 -16.27 -19.53
N MET A 232 13.00 -15.35 -18.64
CA MET A 232 13.99 -14.53 -17.98
C MET A 232 14.91 -15.41 -17.11
N ARG A 233 16.19 -15.34 -17.43
CA ARG A 233 17.29 -15.69 -16.53
C ARG A 233 18.27 -14.55 -16.62
N PHE A 234 18.54 -13.90 -15.52
CA PHE A 234 19.43 -12.74 -15.48
C PHE A 234 20.78 -13.06 -16.16
N GLY A 235 21.15 -12.25 -17.16
CA GLY A 235 22.38 -12.38 -17.90
C GLY A 235 22.42 -13.45 -18.99
N GLU A 236 21.33 -14.21 -19.21
CA GLU A 236 21.26 -15.24 -20.25
C GLU A 236 20.58 -14.77 -21.55
N ASN A 237 19.75 -13.75 -21.47
CA ASN A 237 19.03 -13.20 -22.64
C ASN A 237 19.84 -12.09 -23.32
N ASP A 238 20.08 -12.24 -24.62
CA ASP A 238 20.75 -11.22 -25.43
C ASP A 238 19.71 -10.51 -26.32
N TYR A 239 19.11 -9.47 -25.77
CA TYR A 239 18.06 -8.68 -26.46
C TYR A 239 18.56 -8.01 -27.75
N THR A 240 19.87 -7.87 -27.97
CA THR A 240 20.42 -7.37 -29.24
C THR A 240 20.18 -8.32 -30.41
N LYS A 241 19.92 -9.60 -30.13
CA LYS A 241 19.62 -10.66 -31.11
C LYS A 241 18.12 -10.95 -31.28
N ILE A 242 17.30 -10.34 -30.43
CA ILE A 242 15.85 -10.56 -30.42
C ILE A 242 15.17 -9.49 -31.28
N LYS A 243 14.19 -9.92 -32.04
CA LYS A 243 13.46 -9.00 -32.93
C LYS A 243 12.58 -8.04 -32.14
N PRO A 244 12.76 -6.70 -32.27
CA PRO A 244 11.87 -5.74 -31.65
C PRO A 244 10.48 -5.82 -32.29
N ASN A 245 9.44 -5.56 -31.49
CA ASN A 245 8.05 -5.52 -31.97
C ASN A 245 7.69 -4.20 -32.68
N GLY A 246 8.54 -3.19 -32.61
CA GLY A 246 8.31 -1.87 -33.21
C GLY A 246 7.23 -1.02 -32.52
N ARG A 247 6.69 -1.49 -31.41
CA ARG A 247 5.63 -0.78 -30.65
C ARG A 247 6.08 -0.34 -29.26
N HIS A 248 7.32 -0.64 -28.87
CA HIS A 248 7.86 -0.31 -27.56
C HIS A 248 7.69 1.18 -27.21
N GLY A 249 7.16 1.45 -26.02
CA GLY A 249 6.84 2.81 -25.56
C GLY A 249 8.05 3.57 -25.01
N ALA A 250 8.94 2.89 -24.30
CA ALA A 250 10.08 3.49 -23.61
C ALA A 250 11.34 3.55 -24.49
N THR A 251 11.21 4.11 -25.71
CA THR A 251 12.35 4.27 -26.62
C THR A 251 13.05 5.61 -26.44
N ASN A 252 14.33 5.70 -26.82
CA ASN A 252 15.11 6.93 -26.83
C ASN A 252 14.38 8.09 -27.53
N GLU A 253 13.79 7.86 -28.69
CA GLU A 253 13.07 8.87 -29.45
C GLU A 253 11.85 9.39 -28.72
N ARG A 254 11.05 8.49 -28.13
CA ARG A 254 9.83 8.88 -27.42
C ARG A 254 10.16 9.61 -26.12
N VAL A 255 11.09 9.11 -25.34
CA VAL A 255 11.50 9.76 -24.08
C VAL A 255 12.02 11.17 -24.32
N LYS A 256 12.78 11.41 -25.40
CA LYS A 256 13.17 12.76 -25.78
C LYS A 256 11.98 13.69 -26.00
N ARG A 257 10.91 13.23 -26.65
CA ARG A 257 9.68 14.04 -26.82
C ARG A 257 9.04 14.41 -25.49
N TYR A 258 9.06 13.49 -24.51
CA TYR A 258 8.56 13.77 -23.15
C TYR A 258 9.46 14.75 -22.42
N ILE A 259 10.79 14.67 -22.60
CA ILE A 259 11.74 15.63 -22.05
C ILE A 259 11.50 17.03 -22.64
N ASP A 260 11.36 17.12 -23.98
CA ASP A 260 11.07 18.38 -24.66
C ASP A 260 9.75 18.99 -24.17
N PHE A 261 8.70 18.19 -24.06
CA PHE A 261 7.41 18.60 -23.52
C PHE A 261 7.52 19.08 -22.07
N ALA A 262 8.25 18.34 -21.23
CA ALA A 262 8.47 18.72 -19.84
C ALA A 262 9.17 20.08 -19.74
N ALA A 263 10.22 20.30 -20.53
CA ALA A 263 10.96 21.56 -20.58
C ALA A 263 10.09 22.73 -21.05
N GLU A 264 9.31 22.52 -22.11
CA GLU A 264 8.41 23.55 -22.68
C GLU A 264 7.30 23.97 -21.70
N HIS A 265 6.77 23.00 -20.94
CA HIS A 265 5.61 23.22 -20.07
C HIS A 265 5.93 23.35 -18.58
N GLY A 266 7.21 23.43 -18.22
CA GLY A 266 7.65 23.68 -16.83
C GLY A 266 7.39 22.51 -15.88
N PHE A 267 7.57 21.29 -16.37
CA PHE A 267 7.66 20.09 -15.52
C PHE A 267 9.11 19.89 -15.08
N ASP A 268 9.28 19.39 -13.88
CA ASP A 268 10.60 19.24 -13.25
C ASP A 268 11.29 17.95 -13.65
N GLN A 269 10.51 16.90 -13.98
CA GLN A 269 11.03 15.53 -14.20
C GLN A 269 10.22 14.76 -15.26
N VAL A 270 10.84 13.70 -15.78
CA VAL A 270 10.21 12.68 -16.63
C VAL A 270 10.39 11.32 -15.96
N LEU A 271 9.29 10.64 -15.66
CA LEU A 271 9.26 9.25 -15.22
C LEU A 271 9.20 8.35 -16.45
N VAL A 272 9.96 7.29 -16.49
CA VAL A 272 9.90 6.30 -17.57
C VAL A 272 9.68 4.90 -16.99
N GLU A 273 8.62 4.25 -17.44
CA GLU A 273 8.37 2.84 -17.18
C GLU A 273 8.55 2.02 -18.47
N GLY A 274 8.73 0.70 -18.36
CA GLY A 274 8.93 -0.17 -19.51
C GLY A 274 10.32 -0.13 -20.13
N TRP A 275 11.30 0.52 -19.48
CA TRP A 275 12.65 0.73 -20.02
C TRP A 275 13.59 -0.47 -19.83
N ASN A 276 13.35 -1.27 -18.81
CA ASN A 276 14.22 -2.38 -18.38
C ASN A 276 13.74 -3.72 -18.90
N GLU A 277 14.64 -4.69 -18.99
CA GLU A 277 14.34 -6.04 -19.48
C GLU A 277 13.35 -6.77 -18.57
N GLY A 278 12.43 -7.55 -19.17
CA GLY A 278 11.52 -8.46 -18.46
C GLY A 278 10.03 -8.22 -18.64
N TRP A 279 9.60 -7.13 -19.22
CA TRP A 279 8.18 -6.81 -19.39
C TRP A 279 7.41 -7.81 -20.26
N GLU A 280 8.09 -8.58 -21.10
CA GLU A 280 7.49 -9.67 -21.89
C GLU A 280 6.86 -10.75 -21.00
N SER A 281 7.41 -10.92 -19.81
CA SER A 281 6.95 -11.93 -18.84
C SER A 281 6.04 -11.36 -17.75
N TRP A 282 5.81 -10.04 -17.77
CA TRP A 282 4.94 -9.39 -16.80
C TRP A 282 3.48 -9.73 -17.05
N GLY A 283 2.70 -10.21 -16.42
CA GLY A 283 1.33 -10.69 -16.64
C GLY A 283 1.22 -12.21 -16.74
N GLY A 284 2.32 -12.89 -16.71
CA GLY A 284 2.39 -14.36 -16.52
C GLY A 284 2.49 -14.73 -15.06
N SER A 285 1.56 -14.41 -14.31
CA SER A 285 1.08 -14.59 -12.93
C SER A 285 1.82 -15.52 -11.93
N SER A 286 2.94 -16.16 -12.21
CA SER A 286 3.59 -17.09 -11.26
C SER A 286 5.10 -17.22 -11.43
N ARG A 287 5.73 -16.21 -12.01
CA ARG A 287 7.17 -16.25 -12.25
C ARG A 287 7.87 -15.30 -11.30
N ASP A 288 8.72 -15.85 -10.45
CA ASP A 288 9.70 -15.08 -9.71
C ASP A 288 10.76 -14.54 -10.68
N PHE A 289 11.35 -13.38 -10.34
CA PHE A 289 12.50 -12.82 -11.05
C PHE A 289 12.27 -12.50 -12.53
N VAL A 290 11.13 -11.88 -12.86
CA VAL A 290 10.79 -11.52 -14.25
C VAL A 290 11.48 -10.24 -14.74
N PHE A 291 11.89 -9.34 -13.85
CA PHE A 291 12.50 -8.06 -14.20
C PHE A 291 13.99 -8.00 -13.87
N ASP A 292 14.79 -7.45 -14.79
CA ASP A 292 16.10 -6.92 -14.50
C ASP A 292 15.99 -5.41 -14.25
N PHE A 293 16.25 -4.96 -13.01
CA PHE A 293 16.15 -3.56 -12.64
C PHE A 293 17.41 -2.73 -12.95
N VAL A 294 18.39 -3.31 -13.64
CA VAL A 294 19.66 -2.67 -13.97
C VAL A 294 19.87 -2.54 -15.47
N THR A 295 19.43 -3.54 -16.25
CA THR A 295 19.68 -3.60 -17.69
C THR A 295 18.51 -3.01 -18.47
N ALA A 296 18.82 -2.02 -19.31
CA ALA A 296 17.86 -1.42 -20.22
C ALA A 296 17.70 -2.25 -21.51
N TYR A 297 16.53 -2.16 -22.12
CA TYR A 297 16.36 -2.62 -23.50
C TYR A 297 17.30 -1.91 -24.46
N PRO A 298 17.65 -2.52 -25.64
CA PRO A 298 18.62 -1.95 -26.57
C PRO A 298 18.25 -0.57 -27.15
N ASP A 299 16.98 -0.21 -27.13
CA ASP A 299 16.45 1.06 -27.63
C ASP A 299 16.29 2.16 -26.58
N PHE A 300 16.79 1.90 -25.34
CA PHE A 300 16.78 2.85 -24.22
C PHE A 300 18.19 3.08 -23.65
N ASP A 301 18.69 4.30 -23.78
CA ASP A 301 19.99 4.72 -23.25
C ASP A 301 19.83 5.80 -22.17
N VAL A 302 19.83 5.38 -20.92
CA VAL A 302 19.64 6.29 -19.77
C VAL A 302 20.72 7.37 -19.70
N LYS A 303 21.98 7.06 -20.06
CA LYS A 303 23.08 8.03 -20.00
C LYS A 303 22.91 9.14 -21.03
N MET A 304 22.56 8.76 -22.25
CA MET A 304 22.28 9.70 -23.34
C MET A 304 21.04 10.55 -22.99
N LEU A 305 19.96 9.94 -22.49
CA LEU A 305 18.74 10.64 -22.12
C LEU A 305 18.95 11.62 -20.97
N ASN A 306 19.72 11.23 -19.95
CA ASN A 306 20.08 12.12 -18.85
C ASN A 306 20.96 13.29 -19.29
N ALA A 307 21.83 13.07 -20.26
CA ALA A 307 22.64 14.17 -20.82
C ALA A 307 21.83 15.08 -21.75
N TYR A 308 20.75 14.58 -22.31
CA TYR A 308 19.84 15.34 -23.17
C TYR A 308 18.92 16.25 -22.35
N ALA A 309 18.42 15.74 -21.19
CA ALA A 309 17.57 16.48 -20.27
C ALA A 309 18.34 17.60 -19.54
#